data_99acf26c05bfa9ada3c209d08dd512eb
#
_entry.id   99acf26c05bfa9ada3c209d08dd512eb
#
_cell.length_a   1.000
_cell.length_b   1.000
_cell.length_c   1.000
_cell.angle_alpha   90.00
_cell.angle_beta   90.00
_cell.angle_gamma   90.00
#
_symmetry.space_group_name_H-M   'P 1'
#
loop_
_entity.id
_entity.type
_entity.pdbx_description
1 polymer ?
#
loop_
_entity_poly.entity_id
_entity_poly.type
_entity_poly.pdbx_seq_one_letter_code
_entity_poly.pdbx_strand_id
1 'polypeptide(L)'
;MSLYESVQNQIKESFVFISNEYSDDLLQRVLRPDRVMEFHIPVKMDDGTTKVFAAYRSQHNNAKGPYKGGLRFHQNVSKDEVMSLSAWMSLKTSVVGIPLGGGKGGIIVDPKLLSKGELERLSRGFAAKLTPFIGKEVDVPAPDVNTTGEIMAWMVDEYSKLVGVWTPGVITGKPLSIGGSQGREKATSLGGCFTIDEYFKNSGQSLAGKTIAIQGAGNVGLNFATLIVHNYGAKVVAISDSRGGIYNPDGLDVDQIEKLKSENKSVSEYSNASQISNDDLLLLNVDILVPSALEQVIHADNADKIQAKVILELANGPVTPQADKILTSKNIPVLPDVLANAGGVTVSYFEQVQNNTNYYRPESEVNEKLEAIMRPATLAAIQTAEKYNTTLRNGAYIVSLRRILEAMKVRG
;
A
#
# COMPACT_ATOMS: atom_id res chain seq x y z
N MET A 1 -13.62 -15.52 12.12
CA MET A 1 -12.44 -15.74 11.23
C MET A 1 -11.48 -14.61 11.51
N SER A 2 -10.22 -14.90 11.83
CA SER A 2 -9.20 -13.87 12.03
C SER A 2 -8.83 -13.20 10.70
N LEU A 3 -8.15 -12.05 10.77
CA LEU A 3 -7.67 -11.37 9.56
C LEU A 3 -6.67 -12.25 8.80
N TYR A 4 -5.78 -12.94 9.54
CA TYR A 4 -4.81 -13.83 8.94
C TYR A 4 -5.44 -15.07 8.26
N GLU A 5 -6.45 -15.67 8.87
CA GLU A 5 -7.23 -16.74 8.23
C GLU A 5 -7.89 -16.28 6.92
N SER A 6 -8.38 -15.04 6.87
CA SER A 6 -8.95 -14.47 5.64
C SER A 6 -7.90 -14.36 4.53
N VAL A 7 -6.68 -13.88 4.86
CA VAL A 7 -5.56 -13.81 3.90
C VAL A 7 -5.16 -15.21 3.41
N GLN A 8 -5.05 -16.18 4.33
CA GLN A 8 -4.73 -17.56 3.96
C GLN A 8 -5.78 -18.15 3.00
N ASN A 9 -7.06 -17.86 3.22
CA ASN A 9 -8.13 -18.33 2.33
C ASN A 9 -8.04 -17.70 0.95
N GLN A 10 -7.76 -16.39 0.84
CA GLN A 10 -7.53 -15.74 -0.45
C GLN A 10 -6.35 -16.37 -1.21
N ILE A 11 -5.25 -16.69 -0.50
CA ILE A 11 -4.10 -17.39 -1.09
C ILE A 11 -4.50 -18.77 -1.59
N LYS A 12 -5.24 -19.55 -0.78
CA LYS A 12 -5.72 -20.89 -1.16
C LYS A 12 -6.66 -20.86 -2.36
N GLU A 13 -7.64 -19.93 -2.37
CA GLU A 13 -8.56 -19.75 -3.49
C GLU A 13 -7.81 -19.47 -4.80
N SER A 14 -6.78 -18.62 -4.76
CA SER A 14 -5.95 -18.31 -5.93
C SER A 14 -5.00 -19.46 -6.31
N PHE A 15 -4.52 -20.23 -5.33
CA PHE A 15 -3.65 -21.38 -5.59
C PHE A 15 -4.36 -22.49 -6.35
N VAL A 16 -5.67 -22.68 -6.20
CA VAL A 16 -6.45 -23.70 -6.93
C VAL A 16 -6.19 -23.64 -8.44
N PHE A 17 -6.02 -22.44 -9.01
CA PHE A 17 -5.79 -22.24 -10.44
C PHE A 17 -4.41 -22.73 -10.92
N ILE A 18 -3.46 -22.92 -10.00
CA ILE A 18 -2.07 -23.34 -10.29
C ILE A 18 -1.64 -24.59 -9.51
N SER A 19 -2.58 -25.29 -8.90
CA SER A 19 -2.32 -26.49 -8.07
C SER A 19 -1.70 -27.66 -8.85
N ASN A 20 -1.83 -27.67 -10.18
CA ASN A 20 -1.17 -28.62 -11.06
C ASN A 20 0.28 -28.23 -11.41
N GLU A 21 0.72 -27.01 -11.11
CA GLU A 21 2.07 -26.50 -11.41
C GLU A 21 3.00 -26.60 -10.19
N TYR A 22 2.43 -26.55 -8.97
CA TYR A 22 3.16 -26.47 -7.70
C TYR A 22 2.59 -27.43 -6.65
N SER A 23 3.46 -27.98 -5.82
CA SER A 23 3.07 -28.91 -4.75
C SER A 23 2.35 -28.20 -3.60
N ASP A 24 1.52 -28.96 -2.87
CA ASP A 24 0.85 -28.45 -1.67
C ASP A 24 1.85 -28.08 -0.56
N ASP A 25 3.01 -28.74 -0.48
CA ASP A 25 4.07 -28.41 0.47
C ASP A 25 4.55 -26.95 0.32
N LEU A 26 4.72 -26.47 -0.92
CA LEU A 26 5.09 -25.10 -1.19
C LEU A 26 3.97 -24.14 -0.75
N LEU A 27 2.70 -24.50 -0.98
CA LEU A 27 1.57 -23.74 -0.47
C LEU A 27 1.59 -23.64 1.05
N GLN A 28 1.81 -24.76 1.76
CA GLN A 28 1.85 -24.77 3.23
C GLN A 28 2.93 -23.83 3.79
N ARG A 29 4.04 -23.67 3.09
CA ARG A 29 5.10 -22.70 3.46
C ARG A 29 4.65 -21.26 3.24
N VAL A 30 4.00 -20.95 2.11
CA VAL A 30 3.48 -19.59 1.84
C VAL A 30 2.32 -19.21 2.78
N LEU A 31 1.59 -20.17 3.31
CA LEU A 31 0.52 -19.94 4.27
C LEU A 31 1.01 -19.58 5.69
N ARG A 32 2.31 -19.54 5.93
CA ARG A 32 2.87 -19.22 7.26
C ARG A 32 4.03 -18.24 7.14
N PRO A 33 4.16 -17.27 8.07
CA PRO A 33 5.35 -16.44 8.10
C PRO A 33 6.57 -17.28 8.51
N ASP A 34 7.72 -16.96 7.91
CA ASP A 34 9.00 -17.58 8.30
C ASP A 34 9.30 -17.30 9.77
N ARG A 35 8.88 -16.12 10.28
CA ARG A 35 9.15 -15.68 11.64
C ARG A 35 8.19 -14.59 12.12
N VAL A 36 7.77 -14.67 13.37
CA VAL A 36 7.07 -13.59 14.07
C VAL A 36 7.78 -13.34 15.40
N MET A 37 8.14 -12.08 15.65
CA MET A 37 8.85 -11.64 16.82
C MET A 37 7.98 -10.71 17.65
N GLU A 38 8.02 -10.86 18.97
CA GLU A 38 7.39 -9.99 19.93
C GLU A 38 8.48 -9.32 20.79
N PHE A 39 8.34 -8.04 21.02
CA PHE A 39 9.30 -7.23 21.76
C PHE A 39 8.60 -6.43 22.84
N HIS A 40 9.32 -6.21 23.95
CA HIS A 40 8.94 -5.28 25.01
C HIS A 40 9.99 -4.18 25.08
N ILE A 41 9.56 -2.92 24.93
CA ILE A 41 10.42 -1.75 24.79
C ILE A 41 10.21 -0.87 26.03
N PRO A 42 11.15 -0.87 26.99
CA PRO A 42 11.09 0.07 28.12
C PRO A 42 11.50 1.47 27.65
N VAL A 43 10.67 2.46 27.96
CA VAL A 43 10.90 3.87 27.62
C VAL A 43 10.85 4.70 28.88
N LYS A 44 11.88 5.53 29.09
CA LYS A 44 11.88 6.55 30.14
C LYS A 44 10.94 7.68 29.71
N MET A 45 9.88 7.89 30.48
CA MET A 45 8.92 8.96 30.22
C MET A 45 9.42 10.31 30.74
N ASP A 46 8.81 11.39 30.27
CA ASP A 46 9.22 12.75 30.66
C ASP A 46 8.93 13.05 32.14
N ASP A 47 7.93 12.36 32.74
CA ASP A 47 7.62 12.42 34.17
C ASP A 47 8.60 11.62 35.05
N GLY A 48 9.59 10.97 34.44
CA GLY A 48 10.59 10.18 35.18
C GLY A 48 10.18 8.72 35.39
N THR A 49 8.99 8.29 35.05
CA THR A 49 8.58 6.87 35.14
C THR A 49 9.14 6.05 33.97
N THR A 50 9.00 4.74 34.04
CA THR A 50 9.32 3.85 32.90
C THR A 50 8.05 3.16 32.45
N LYS A 51 7.70 3.32 31.15
CA LYS A 51 6.59 2.61 30.51
C LYS A 51 7.13 1.56 29.55
N VAL A 52 6.51 0.39 29.52
CA VAL A 52 6.89 -0.70 28.62
C VAL A 52 5.85 -0.83 27.51
N PHE A 53 6.30 -0.77 26.25
CA PHE A 53 5.46 -0.89 25.07
C PHE A 53 5.68 -2.24 24.40
N ALA A 54 4.60 -2.93 24.04
CA ALA A 54 4.66 -4.15 23.25
C ALA A 54 4.74 -3.83 21.76
N ALA A 55 5.56 -4.58 21.05
CA ALA A 55 5.78 -4.40 19.61
C ALA A 55 5.93 -5.76 18.91
N TYR A 56 5.64 -5.79 17.61
CA TYR A 56 5.73 -6.97 16.77
C TYR A 56 6.52 -6.70 15.48
N ARG A 57 7.18 -7.76 14.97
CA ARG A 57 7.67 -7.82 13.58
C ARG A 57 7.38 -9.19 13.02
N SER A 58 6.66 -9.26 11.91
CA SER A 58 6.43 -10.46 11.12
C SER A 58 7.29 -10.41 9.85
N GLN A 59 8.02 -11.48 9.58
CA GLN A 59 8.80 -11.74 8.39
C GLN A 59 8.12 -12.92 7.69
N HIS A 60 7.37 -12.64 6.59
CA HIS A 60 6.46 -13.63 6.03
C HIS A 60 7.18 -14.59 5.07
N ASN A 61 7.82 -14.10 4.02
CA ASN A 61 8.50 -14.92 3.03
C ASN A 61 9.62 -14.13 2.35
N ASN A 62 10.81 -14.71 2.25
CA ASN A 62 11.99 -14.09 1.65
C ASN A 62 12.49 -14.84 0.39
N ALA A 63 11.69 -15.69 -0.21
CA ALA A 63 12.11 -16.47 -1.38
C ALA A 63 12.60 -15.57 -2.52
N LYS A 64 12.01 -14.40 -2.69
CA LYS A 64 12.39 -13.43 -3.72
C LYS A 64 13.46 -12.42 -3.30
N GLY A 65 13.78 -12.31 -2.02
CA GLY A 65 14.74 -11.35 -1.48
C GLY A 65 14.37 -10.87 -0.08
N PRO A 66 15.02 -9.81 0.43
CA PRO A 66 14.82 -9.30 1.78
C PRO A 66 13.35 -9.03 2.10
N TYR A 67 12.94 -9.30 3.34
CA TYR A 67 11.60 -8.91 3.78
C TYR A 67 11.41 -7.40 3.67
N LYS A 68 10.22 -6.95 3.32
CA LYS A 68 9.91 -5.53 3.13
C LYS A 68 8.54 -5.19 3.67
N GLY A 69 8.45 -4.13 4.48
CA GLY A 69 7.15 -3.63 4.91
C GLY A 69 7.19 -2.62 6.03
N GLY A 70 6.08 -1.91 6.19
CA GLY A 70 5.95 -0.78 7.09
C GLY A 70 5.95 -1.14 8.58
N LEU A 71 6.15 -0.10 9.40
CA LEU A 71 6.02 -0.12 10.85
C LEU A 71 4.86 0.78 11.25
N ARG A 72 3.83 0.20 11.87
CA ARG A 72 2.60 0.89 12.29
C ARG A 72 2.66 1.22 13.78
N PHE A 73 2.35 2.46 14.15
CA PHE A 73 2.17 2.86 15.54
C PHE A 73 0.69 3.11 15.79
N HIS A 74 0.03 2.15 16.42
CA HIS A 74 -1.41 2.23 16.67
C HIS A 74 -1.80 1.36 17.86
N GLN A 75 -2.80 1.81 18.66
CA GLN A 75 -3.25 1.09 19.85
C GLN A 75 -3.83 -0.31 19.57
N ASN A 76 -4.31 -0.54 18.34
CA ASN A 76 -4.91 -1.81 17.93
C ASN A 76 -3.92 -2.76 17.23
N VAL A 77 -2.63 -2.42 17.15
CA VAL A 77 -1.63 -3.33 16.59
C VAL A 77 -1.68 -4.68 17.30
N SER A 78 -1.74 -5.75 16.53
CA SER A 78 -1.79 -7.11 17.03
C SER A 78 -0.89 -8.04 16.24
N LYS A 79 -0.59 -9.20 16.82
CA LYS A 79 0.16 -10.27 16.14
C LYS A 79 -0.56 -10.74 14.87
N ASP A 80 -1.87 -10.94 14.93
CA ASP A 80 -2.70 -11.37 13.78
C ASP A 80 -2.64 -10.33 12.64
N GLU A 81 -2.74 -9.04 12.98
CA GLU A 81 -2.64 -7.96 12.00
C GLU A 81 -1.27 -7.91 11.31
N VAL A 82 -0.17 -7.96 12.05
CA VAL A 82 1.17 -7.90 11.43
C VAL A 82 1.49 -9.13 10.60
N MET A 83 0.98 -10.31 10.96
CA MET A 83 1.06 -11.52 10.15
C MET A 83 0.30 -11.34 8.83
N SER A 84 -0.94 -10.88 8.88
CA SER A 84 -1.80 -10.63 7.72
C SER A 84 -1.17 -9.65 6.75
N LEU A 85 -0.75 -8.50 7.26
CA LEU A 85 -0.16 -7.43 6.47
C LEU A 85 1.21 -7.84 5.89
N SER A 86 1.99 -8.70 6.57
CA SER A 86 3.26 -9.23 6.04
C SER A 86 3.04 -10.20 4.89
N ALA A 87 1.98 -11.00 4.91
CA ALA A 87 1.58 -11.88 3.82
C ALA A 87 1.14 -11.06 2.59
N TRP A 88 0.28 -10.05 2.79
CA TRP A 88 -0.07 -9.14 1.69
C TRP A 88 1.14 -8.39 1.13
N MET A 89 2.13 -8.04 1.96
CA MET A 89 3.38 -7.44 1.45
C MET A 89 4.15 -8.40 0.55
N SER A 90 4.22 -9.72 0.86
CA SER A 90 4.84 -10.70 -0.05
C SER A 90 4.13 -10.75 -1.40
N LEU A 91 2.80 -10.72 -1.41
CA LEU A 91 2.03 -10.69 -2.65
C LEU A 91 2.25 -9.37 -3.42
N LYS A 92 2.22 -8.24 -2.71
CA LYS A 92 2.39 -6.89 -3.30
C LYS A 92 3.76 -6.69 -3.95
N THR A 93 4.84 -7.08 -3.29
CA THR A 93 6.20 -7.01 -3.86
C THR A 93 6.36 -7.97 -5.04
N SER A 94 5.66 -9.10 -4.96
CA SER A 94 5.74 -10.13 -5.99
C SER A 94 4.95 -9.79 -7.24
N VAL A 95 3.74 -9.21 -7.14
CA VAL A 95 2.92 -8.87 -8.32
C VAL A 95 3.62 -7.84 -9.22
N VAL A 96 4.35 -6.89 -8.65
CA VAL A 96 5.15 -5.91 -9.42
C VAL A 96 6.54 -6.42 -9.77
N GLY A 97 6.91 -7.62 -9.33
CA GLY A 97 8.16 -8.28 -9.74
C GLY A 97 9.44 -7.75 -9.10
N ILE A 98 9.37 -6.90 -8.06
CA ILE A 98 10.58 -6.44 -7.36
C ILE A 98 11.18 -7.57 -6.52
N PRO A 99 12.52 -7.61 -6.34
CA PRO A 99 13.23 -8.69 -5.65
C PRO A 99 13.18 -8.52 -4.12
N LEU A 100 11.96 -8.47 -3.58
CA LEU A 100 11.71 -8.32 -2.15
C LEU A 100 10.64 -9.31 -1.69
N GLY A 101 10.76 -9.70 -0.44
CA GLY A 101 9.77 -10.47 0.28
C GLY A 101 8.75 -9.61 1.01
N GLY A 102 8.07 -10.19 2.00
CA GLY A 102 7.06 -9.48 2.80
C GLY A 102 7.41 -9.45 4.28
N GLY A 103 7.33 -8.28 4.86
CA GLY A 103 7.45 -8.05 6.30
C GLY A 103 6.46 -6.99 6.77
N LYS A 104 6.15 -7.00 8.06
CA LYS A 104 5.31 -5.97 8.70
C LYS A 104 5.61 -5.91 10.19
N GLY A 105 5.52 -4.73 10.76
CA GLY A 105 5.66 -4.58 12.20
C GLY A 105 4.86 -3.42 12.74
N GLY A 106 4.89 -3.27 14.07
CA GLY A 106 4.24 -2.15 14.72
C GLY A 106 4.42 -2.18 16.21
N ILE A 107 4.04 -1.08 16.85
CA ILE A 107 4.02 -0.90 18.30
C ILE A 107 2.59 -0.64 18.74
N ILE A 108 2.17 -1.26 19.84
CA ILE A 108 0.89 -0.97 20.49
C ILE A 108 1.05 0.36 21.25
N VAL A 109 0.66 1.45 20.59
CA VAL A 109 0.79 2.81 21.14
C VAL A 109 -0.17 3.76 20.44
N ASP A 110 -0.70 4.74 21.17
CA ASP A 110 -1.25 5.96 20.57
C ASP A 110 -0.14 7.03 20.57
N PRO A 111 0.49 7.34 19.43
CA PRO A 111 1.61 8.28 19.39
C PRO A 111 1.20 9.72 19.70
N LYS A 112 -0.10 10.04 19.65
CA LYS A 112 -0.62 11.37 20.00
C LYS A 112 -0.55 11.65 21.52
N LEU A 113 -0.42 10.60 22.31
CA LEU A 113 -0.28 10.68 23.78
C LEU A 113 1.17 10.79 24.23
N LEU A 114 2.13 10.76 23.32
CA LEU A 114 3.55 10.87 23.63
C LEU A 114 4.09 12.24 23.24
N SER A 115 5.03 12.74 24.05
CA SER A 115 5.85 13.86 23.63
C SER A 115 6.77 13.46 22.46
N LYS A 116 7.30 14.44 21.74
CA LYS A 116 8.27 14.19 20.66
C LYS A 116 9.50 13.42 21.19
N GLY A 117 10.00 13.76 22.38
CA GLY A 117 11.14 13.08 22.98
C GLY A 117 10.83 11.64 23.41
N GLU A 118 9.62 11.37 23.93
CA GLU A 118 9.14 10.02 24.24
C GLU A 118 9.00 9.16 23.00
N LEU A 119 8.44 9.75 21.92
CA LEU A 119 8.28 9.07 20.62
C LEU A 119 9.64 8.74 19.99
N GLU A 120 10.64 9.62 20.12
CA GLU A 120 11.99 9.37 19.65
C GLU A 120 12.63 8.22 20.45
N ARG A 121 12.55 8.25 21.79
CA ARG A 121 13.08 7.18 22.64
C ARG A 121 12.44 5.83 22.34
N LEU A 122 11.12 5.81 22.13
CA LEU A 122 10.38 4.59 21.75
C LEU A 122 10.86 4.07 20.37
N SER A 123 10.98 4.94 19.38
CA SER A 123 11.41 4.58 18.03
C SER A 123 12.85 4.04 18.00
N ARG A 124 13.78 4.68 18.71
CA ARG A 124 15.15 4.19 18.87
C ARG A 124 15.21 2.87 19.63
N GLY A 125 14.43 2.74 20.71
CA GLY A 125 14.31 1.48 21.46
C GLY A 125 13.79 0.32 20.59
N PHE A 126 12.84 0.59 19.69
CA PHE A 126 12.36 -0.41 18.74
C PHE A 126 13.41 -0.75 17.69
N ALA A 127 14.12 0.24 17.14
CA ALA A 127 15.23 0.02 16.23
C ALA A 127 16.32 -0.86 16.86
N ALA A 128 16.69 -0.59 18.12
CA ALA A 128 17.66 -1.40 18.85
C ALA A 128 17.22 -2.88 19.00
N LYS A 129 15.93 -3.11 19.32
CA LYS A 129 15.38 -4.47 19.40
C LYS A 129 15.34 -5.18 18.04
N LEU A 130 15.08 -4.44 16.95
CA LEU A 130 15.04 -4.97 15.61
C LEU A 130 16.43 -5.22 15.01
N THR A 131 17.47 -4.52 15.43
CA THR A 131 18.83 -4.57 14.84
C THR A 131 19.35 -5.98 14.55
N PRO A 132 19.18 -7.01 15.39
CA PRO A 132 19.65 -8.36 15.09
C PRO A 132 18.87 -9.05 13.95
N PHE A 133 17.73 -8.52 13.53
CA PHE A 133 16.77 -9.17 12.63
C PHE A 133 16.53 -8.40 11.35
N ILE A 134 17.01 -7.16 11.23
CA ILE A 134 16.86 -6.29 10.06
C ILE A 134 18.22 -6.02 9.40
N GLY A 135 18.21 -5.60 8.18
CA GLY A 135 19.39 -5.28 7.40
C GLY A 135 19.04 -5.05 5.93
N LYS A 136 19.88 -4.32 5.21
CA LYS A 136 19.64 -3.98 3.79
C LYS A 136 19.43 -5.19 2.88
N GLU A 137 19.89 -6.36 3.30
CA GLU A 137 19.79 -7.65 2.58
C GLU A 137 18.97 -8.70 3.36
N VAL A 138 18.40 -8.33 4.50
CA VAL A 138 17.66 -9.23 5.40
C VAL A 138 16.18 -8.81 5.49
N ASP A 139 15.94 -7.62 6.02
CA ASP A 139 14.60 -7.07 6.23
C ASP A 139 14.68 -5.55 6.27
N VAL A 140 13.88 -4.88 5.45
CA VAL A 140 13.92 -3.43 5.24
C VAL A 140 12.60 -2.81 5.66
N PRO A 141 12.51 -2.27 6.90
CA PRO A 141 11.37 -1.51 7.36
C PRO A 141 11.10 -0.23 6.55
N ALA A 142 9.88 0.28 6.68
CA ALA A 142 9.41 1.49 6.03
C ALA A 142 8.35 2.17 6.90
N PRO A 143 7.92 3.42 6.63
CA PRO A 143 6.80 4.02 7.33
C PRO A 143 5.45 3.36 6.98
N ASP A 144 4.50 3.48 7.89
CA ASP A 144 3.11 3.08 7.77
C ASP A 144 2.23 4.02 8.62
N VAL A 145 1.06 3.60 9.06
CA VAL A 145 0.15 4.41 9.88
C VAL A 145 0.86 4.99 11.09
N ASN A 146 0.74 6.30 11.27
CA ASN A 146 1.32 7.10 12.36
C ASN A 146 2.85 7.01 12.50
N THR A 147 3.56 6.65 11.45
CA THR A 147 5.02 6.77 11.38
C THR A 147 5.42 7.68 10.22
N THR A 148 6.49 8.43 10.42
CA THR A 148 6.92 9.50 9.53
C THR A 148 8.37 9.30 9.07
N GLY A 149 8.80 10.10 8.10
CA GLY A 149 10.21 10.17 7.70
C GLY A 149 11.14 10.51 8.88
N GLU A 150 10.71 11.33 9.82
CA GLU A 150 11.49 11.67 11.03
C GLU A 150 11.70 10.44 11.92
N ILE A 151 10.65 9.65 12.12
CA ILE A 151 10.76 8.37 12.86
C ILE A 151 11.73 7.41 12.15
N MET A 152 11.66 7.33 10.82
CA MET A 152 12.61 6.51 10.04
C MET A 152 14.05 7.04 10.16
N ALA A 153 14.23 8.35 10.27
CA ALA A 153 15.52 8.97 10.52
C ALA A 153 16.11 8.56 11.87
N TRP A 154 15.33 8.63 12.95
CA TRP A 154 15.77 8.18 14.27
C TRP A 154 16.13 6.68 14.28
N MET A 155 15.34 5.86 13.61
CA MET A 155 15.58 4.42 13.57
C MET A 155 16.81 4.04 12.76
N VAL A 156 17.06 4.67 11.60
CA VAL A 156 18.26 4.39 10.81
C VAL A 156 19.53 4.89 11.49
N ASP A 157 19.46 6.04 12.20
CA ASP A 157 20.55 6.56 13.02
C ASP A 157 20.91 5.60 14.16
N GLU A 158 19.90 5.13 14.89
CA GLU A 158 20.11 4.16 15.98
C GLU A 158 20.68 2.83 15.48
N TYR A 159 20.12 2.28 14.40
CA TYR A 159 20.67 1.07 13.76
C TYR A 159 22.14 1.27 13.38
N SER A 160 22.46 2.38 12.70
CA SER A 160 23.81 2.65 12.23
C SER A 160 24.84 2.82 13.37
N LYS A 161 24.42 3.42 14.49
CA LYS A 161 25.23 3.48 15.72
C LYS A 161 25.53 2.10 16.27
N LEU A 162 24.52 1.23 16.36
CA LEU A 162 24.66 -0.10 16.92
C LEU A 162 25.54 -1.03 16.07
N VAL A 163 25.45 -0.93 14.74
CA VAL A 163 26.28 -1.72 13.83
C VAL A 163 27.65 -1.09 13.53
N GLY A 164 27.87 0.18 13.97
CA GLY A 164 29.15 0.87 13.81
C GLY A 164 29.44 1.43 12.42
N VAL A 165 28.43 1.44 11.52
CA VAL A 165 28.58 1.95 10.13
C VAL A 165 27.29 2.57 9.64
N TRP A 166 27.38 3.70 8.93
CA TRP A 166 26.22 4.34 8.32
C TRP A 166 25.59 3.44 7.25
N THR A 167 24.35 3.00 7.49
CA THR A 167 23.64 2.01 6.66
C THR A 167 22.27 2.53 6.23
N PRO A 168 22.20 3.54 5.37
CA PRO A 168 20.94 4.19 4.99
C PRO A 168 19.97 3.27 4.24
N GLY A 169 20.45 2.19 3.62
CA GLY A 169 19.62 1.21 2.90
C GLY A 169 18.82 0.27 3.77
N VAL A 170 19.01 0.27 5.10
CA VAL A 170 18.29 -0.62 6.01
C VAL A 170 16.84 -0.22 6.25
N ILE A 171 16.51 1.05 6.09
CA ILE A 171 15.16 1.62 6.29
C ILE A 171 14.84 2.56 5.14
N THR A 172 13.63 2.49 4.61
CA THR A 172 13.15 3.39 3.55
C THR A 172 12.06 4.35 4.03
N GLY A 173 11.74 5.35 3.22
CA GLY A 173 10.82 6.43 3.58
C GLY A 173 11.45 7.49 4.46
N LYS A 174 12.76 7.63 4.37
CA LYS A 174 13.54 8.66 5.06
C LYS A 174 13.36 10.05 4.42
N PRO A 175 13.65 11.13 5.15
CA PRO A 175 13.84 12.46 4.54
C PRO A 175 14.88 12.44 3.43
N LEU A 176 14.69 13.29 2.42
CA LEU A 176 15.63 13.42 1.29
C LEU A 176 17.07 13.72 1.73
N SER A 177 17.22 14.53 2.79
CA SER A 177 18.52 14.93 3.35
C SER A 177 19.39 13.78 3.85
N ILE A 178 18.79 12.61 4.11
CA ILE A 178 19.50 11.40 4.59
C ILE A 178 19.27 10.18 3.70
N GLY A 179 19.04 10.41 2.41
CA GLY A 179 18.94 9.35 1.42
C GLY A 179 17.52 8.89 1.11
N GLY A 180 16.51 9.70 1.37
CA GLY A 180 15.15 9.48 0.86
C GLY A 180 15.10 9.55 -0.66
N SER A 181 14.08 8.95 -1.29
CA SER A 181 13.89 8.98 -2.74
C SER A 181 13.02 10.14 -3.18
N GLN A 182 13.40 10.81 -4.24
CA GLN A 182 12.54 11.70 -5.01
C GLN A 182 11.32 10.93 -5.50
N GLY A 183 10.18 11.62 -5.72
CA GLY A 183 8.94 11.02 -6.25
C GLY A 183 8.20 10.07 -5.28
N ARG A 184 8.76 9.77 -4.09
CA ARG A 184 8.17 8.80 -3.15
C ARG A 184 6.78 9.22 -2.67
N GLU A 185 6.55 10.51 -2.50
CA GLU A 185 5.29 11.06 -2.01
C GLU A 185 4.12 10.77 -2.97
N LYS A 186 4.35 10.90 -4.27
CA LYS A 186 3.35 10.70 -5.32
C LYS A 186 3.32 9.27 -5.87
N ALA A 187 4.23 8.40 -5.45
CA ALA A 187 4.47 7.09 -6.06
C ALA A 187 3.24 6.17 -6.05
N THR A 188 2.45 6.16 -4.97
CA THR A 188 1.23 5.35 -4.87
C THR A 188 0.18 5.81 -5.88
N SER A 189 -0.05 7.12 -5.95
CA SER A 189 -1.00 7.75 -6.87
C SER A 189 -0.59 7.56 -8.33
N LEU A 190 0.67 7.80 -8.65
CA LEU A 190 1.21 7.64 -9.99
C LEU A 190 1.16 6.16 -10.45
N GLY A 191 1.48 5.22 -9.55
CA GLY A 191 1.31 3.79 -9.81
C GLY A 191 -0.14 3.41 -10.10
N GLY A 192 -1.10 4.00 -9.36
CA GLY A 192 -2.53 3.85 -9.63
C GLY A 192 -2.93 4.41 -10.99
N CYS A 193 -2.38 5.57 -11.41
CA CYS A 193 -2.61 6.12 -12.75
C CYS A 193 -2.12 5.16 -13.84
N PHE A 194 -0.91 4.61 -13.70
CA PHE A 194 -0.38 3.64 -14.66
C PHE A 194 -1.24 2.37 -14.73
N THR A 195 -1.72 1.90 -13.58
CA THR A 195 -2.56 0.70 -13.50
C THR A 195 -3.90 0.90 -14.20
N ILE A 196 -4.61 1.99 -13.92
CA ILE A 196 -5.91 2.23 -14.55
C ILE A 196 -5.78 2.59 -16.04
N ASP A 197 -4.73 3.30 -16.43
CA ASP A 197 -4.47 3.63 -17.85
C ASP A 197 -4.15 2.36 -18.65
N GLU A 198 -3.32 1.46 -18.12
CA GLU A 198 -3.02 0.19 -18.76
C GLU A 198 -4.26 -0.70 -18.90
N TYR A 199 -5.14 -0.71 -17.89
CA TYR A 199 -6.41 -1.43 -17.94
C TYR A 199 -7.30 -0.94 -19.10
N PHE A 200 -7.47 0.38 -19.27
CA PHE A 200 -8.26 0.93 -20.37
C PHE A 200 -7.58 0.74 -21.72
N LYS A 201 -6.26 0.91 -21.82
CA LYS A 201 -5.49 0.65 -23.04
C LYS A 201 -5.61 -0.80 -23.52
N ASN A 202 -5.58 -1.77 -22.62
CA ASN A 202 -5.75 -3.18 -22.96
C ASN A 202 -7.11 -3.46 -23.63
N SER A 203 -8.14 -2.68 -23.30
CA SER A 203 -9.47 -2.75 -23.94
C SER A 203 -9.66 -1.77 -25.12
N GLY A 204 -8.58 -1.15 -25.61
CA GLY A 204 -8.62 -0.18 -26.71
C GLY A 204 -9.29 1.15 -26.37
N GLN A 205 -9.40 1.48 -25.08
CA GLN A 205 -10.04 2.70 -24.58
C GLN A 205 -9.01 3.70 -24.02
N SER A 206 -9.41 4.98 -23.95
CA SER A 206 -8.65 6.05 -23.31
C SER A 206 -9.29 6.49 -22.00
N LEU A 207 -8.47 7.01 -21.08
CA LEU A 207 -8.93 7.69 -19.87
C LEU A 207 -9.51 9.09 -20.14
N ALA A 208 -9.18 9.71 -21.28
CA ALA A 208 -9.65 11.06 -21.60
C ALA A 208 -11.18 11.15 -21.53
N GLY A 209 -11.67 12.09 -20.73
CA GLY A 209 -13.10 12.33 -20.50
C GLY A 209 -13.81 11.33 -19.59
N LYS A 210 -13.16 10.26 -19.11
CA LYS A 210 -13.75 9.33 -18.14
C LYS A 210 -14.03 10.04 -16.83
N THR A 211 -15.21 9.77 -16.25
CA THR A 211 -15.65 10.35 -14.99
C THR A 211 -15.13 9.55 -13.79
N ILE A 212 -14.62 10.24 -12.79
CA ILE A 212 -13.97 9.62 -11.62
C ILE A 212 -14.55 10.18 -10.32
N ALA A 213 -14.92 9.29 -9.40
CA ALA A 213 -15.24 9.62 -8.02
C ALA A 213 -14.13 9.09 -7.08
N ILE A 214 -13.61 9.95 -6.20
CA ILE A 214 -12.49 9.63 -5.31
C ILE A 214 -12.94 9.75 -3.86
N GLN A 215 -12.95 8.64 -3.13
CA GLN A 215 -13.20 8.66 -1.69
C GLN A 215 -11.87 8.85 -0.95
N GLY A 216 -11.69 10.05 -0.38
CA GLY A 216 -10.50 10.42 0.39
C GLY A 216 -9.58 11.42 -0.32
N ALA A 217 -9.59 12.69 0.12
CA ALA A 217 -8.68 13.76 -0.30
C ALA A 217 -7.44 13.86 0.59
N GLY A 218 -6.87 12.71 0.98
CA GLY A 218 -5.57 12.61 1.61
C GLY A 218 -4.43 12.63 0.57
N ASN A 219 -3.19 12.36 1.01
CA ASN A 219 -2.02 12.37 0.13
C ASN A 219 -2.23 11.52 -1.15
N VAL A 220 -2.75 10.30 -1.02
CA VAL A 220 -2.93 9.39 -2.16
C VAL A 220 -4.04 9.89 -3.10
N GLY A 221 -5.23 10.16 -2.58
CA GLY A 221 -6.37 10.53 -3.43
C GLY A 221 -6.21 11.90 -4.08
N LEU A 222 -5.64 12.88 -3.39
CA LEU A 222 -5.41 14.21 -3.94
C LEU A 222 -4.34 14.20 -5.05
N ASN A 223 -3.19 13.57 -4.81
CA ASN A 223 -2.17 13.41 -5.85
C ASN A 223 -2.70 12.59 -7.05
N PHE A 224 -3.54 11.57 -6.80
CA PHE A 224 -4.17 10.84 -7.89
C PHE A 224 -5.11 11.73 -8.70
N ALA A 225 -5.94 12.56 -8.06
CA ALA A 225 -6.83 13.49 -8.72
C ALA A 225 -6.08 14.45 -9.65
N THR A 226 -5.01 15.07 -9.13
CA THR A 226 -4.18 16.00 -9.91
C THR A 226 -3.50 15.29 -11.10
N LEU A 227 -2.86 14.13 -10.85
CA LEU A 227 -2.15 13.39 -11.89
C LEU A 227 -3.08 12.85 -12.99
N ILE A 228 -4.26 12.32 -12.64
CA ILE A 228 -5.16 11.71 -13.60
C ILE A 228 -5.84 12.75 -14.49
N VAL A 229 -6.10 13.93 -13.97
CA VAL A 229 -6.63 15.06 -14.75
C VAL A 229 -5.56 15.61 -15.68
N HIS A 230 -4.40 15.98 -15.16
CA HIS A 230 -3.36 16.68 -15.93
C HIS A 230 -2.69 15.78 -16.97
N ASN A 231 -2.39 14.52 -16.63
CA ASN A 231 -1.61 13.65 -17.50
C ASN A 231 -2.48 12.79 -18.44
N TYR A 232 -3.76 12.57 -18.10
CA TYR A 232 -4.61 11.64 -18.86
C TYR A 232 -5.93 12.26 -19.34
N GLY A 233 -6.22 13.52 -18.96
CA GLY A 233 -7.44 14.22 -19.39
C GLY A 233 -8.74 13.60 -18.84
N ALA A 234 -8.67 12.83 -17.76
CA ALA A 234 -9.86 12.33 -17.10
C ALA A 234 -10.58 13.46 -16.33
N LYS A 235 -11.83 13.23 -15.96
CA LYS A 235 -12.67 14.20 -15.26
C LYS A 235 -12.98 13.72 -13.84
N VAL A 236 -12.39 14.33 -12.84
CA VAL A 236 -12.77 14.10 -11.45
C VAL A 236 -14.07 14.84 -11.18
N VAL A 237 -15.16 14.11 -10.97
CA VAL A 237 -16.50 14.67 -10.74
C VAL A 237 -16.88 14.70 -9.26
N ALA A 238 -16.24 13.86 -8.42
CA ALA A 238 -16.46 13.86 -6.97
C ALA A 238 -15.17 13.53 -6.23
N ILE A 239 -15.01 14.17 -5.06
CA ILE A 239 -13.94 13.87 -4.10
C ILE A 239 -14.45 14.13 -2.68
N SER A 240 -13.98 13.33 -1.71
CA SER A 240 -14.38 13.50 -0.30
C SER A 240 -13.20 13.50 0.67
N ASP A 241 -13.44 14.03 1.86
CA ASP A 241 -12.56 13.87 3.02
C ASP A 241 -13.35 13.41 4.26
N SER A 242 -12.76 13.49 5.45
CA SER A 242 -13.40 13.08 6.70
C SER A 242 -14.62 13.91 7.11
N ARG A 243 -14.84 15.07 6.49
CA ARG A 243 -15.96 15.97 6.78
C ARG A 243 -17.11 15.84 5.77
N GLY A 244 -16.91 15.13 4.66
CA GLY A 244 -17.90 14.92 3.61
C GLY A 244 -17.28 14.99 2.22
N GLY A 245 -18.13 14.97 1.21
CA GLY A 245 -17.74 15.02 -0.19
C GLY A 245 -18.35 16.17 -0.96
N ILE A 246 -17.81 16.41 -2.15
CA ILE A 246 -18.31 17.38 -3.14
C ILE A 246 -18.52 16.68 -4.48
N TYR A 247 -19.51 17.14 -5.24
CA TYR A 247 -19.88 16.61 -6.54
C TYR A 247 -20.18 17.74 -7.54
N ASN A 248 -19.58 17.63 -8.72
CA ASN A 248 -19.90 18.47 -9.87
C ASN A 248 -19.82 17.58 -11.15
N PRO A 249 -20.93 17.32 -11.86
CA PRO A 249 -20.94 16.48 -13.05
C PRO A 249 -20.12 17.05 -14.22
N ASP A 250 -19.88 18.37 -14.23
CA ASP A 250 -19.05 19.03 -15.23
C ASP A 250 -17.54 18.91 -14.96
N GLY A 251 -17.18 18.40 -13.77
CA GLY A 251 -15.82 18.23 -13.29
C GLY A 251 -15.42 19.23 -12.21
N LEU A 252 -14.51 18.83 -11.39
CA LEU A 252 -13.93 19.61 -10.29
C LEU A 252 -12.59 20.22 -10.73
N ASP A 253 -12.31 21.44 -10.31
CA ASP A 253 -10.99 22.06 -10.43
C ASP A 253 -10.06 21.50 -9.34
N VAL A 254 -9.25 20.51 -9.74
CA VAL A 254 -8.38 19.79 -8.82
C VAL A 254 -7.27 20.66 -8.23
N ASP A 255 -6.83 21.70 -8.95
CA ASP A 255 -5.79 22.63 -8.50
C ASP A 255 -6.33 23.53 -7.38
N GLN A 256 -7.58 24.01 -7.50
CA GLN A 256 -8.23 24.74 -6.41
C GLN A 256 -8.46 23.85 -5.18
N ILE A 257 -8.81 22.57 -5.36
CA ILE A 257 -8.98 21.63 -4.26
C ILE A 257 -7.62 21.36 -3.59
N GLU A 258 -6.54 21.16 -4.36
CA GLU A 258 -5.19 21.01 -3.82
C GLU A 258 -4.77 22.22 -2.99
N LYS A 259 -5.05 23.44 -3.47
CA LYS A 259 -4.81 24.67 -2.73
C LYS A 259 -5.60 24.72 -1.42
N LEU A 260 -6.90 24.40 -1.42
CA LEU A 260 -7.71 24.32 -0.20
C LEU A 260 -7.11 23.34 0.82
N LYS A 261 -6.69 22.16 0.37
CA LYS A 261 -6.09 21.15 1.23
C LYS A 261 -4.73 21.58 1.78
N SER A 262 -3.93 22.31 1.01
CA SER A 262 -2.66 22.90 1.50
C SER A 262 -2.86 23.95 2.60
N GLU A 263 -4.03 24.61 2.62
CA GLU A 263 -4.46 25.53 3.67
C GLU A 263 -5.14 24.82 4.87
N ASN A 264 -5.08 23.47 4.94
CA ASN A 264 -5.74 22.63 5.94
C ASN A 264 -7.28 22.77 5.98
N LYS A 265 -7.89 23.17 4.88
CA LYS A 265 -9.34 23.27 4.71
C LYS A 265 -9.94 21.93 4.26
N SER A 266 -11.25 21.76 4.46
CA SER A 266 -12.00 20.63 3.93
C SER A 266 -12.34 20.82 2.46
N VAL A 267 -12.51 19.72 1.73
CA VAL A 267 -13.05 19.75 0.36
C VAL A 267 -14.45 20.35 0.34
N SER A 268 -15.24 20.21 1.42
CA SER A 268 -16.57 20.82 1.55
C SER A 268 -16.59 22.34 1.52
N GLU A 269 -15.43 23.00 1.64
CA GLU A 269 -15.30 24.46 1.52
C GLU A 269 -15.12 24.93 0.06
N TYR A 270 -15.08 24.00 -0.88
CA TYR A 270 -15.05 24.30 -2.31
C TYR A 270 -16.45 24.73 -2.79
N SER A 271 -16.57 25.96 -3.29
CA SER A 271 -17.87 26.62 -3.57
C SER A 271 -18.54 26.18 -4.87
N ASN A 272 -17.79 25.64 -5.83
CA ASN A 272 -18.29 25.34 -7.18
C ASN A 272 -18.74 23.88 -7.34
N ALA A 273 -19.30 23.29 -6.28
CA ALA A 273 -19.81 21.91 -6.28
C ALA A 273 -20.94 21.74 -5.25
N SER A 274 -21.79 20.75 -5.47
CA SER A 274 -22.78 20.31 -4.50
C SER A 274 -22.12 19.48 -3.41
N GLN A 275 -22.57 19.61 -2.17
CA GLN A 275 -22.13 18.73 -1.08
C GLN A 275 -22.83 17.38 -1.14
N ILE A 276 -22.09 16.31 -0.89
CA ILE A 276 -22.61 14.95 -0.79
C ILE A 276 -21.99 14.23 0.42
N SER A 277 -22.62 13.16 0.88
CA SER A 277 -22.03 12.30 1.90
C SER A 277 -20.94 11.39 1.31
N ASN A 278 -20.09 10.83 2.16
CA ASN A 278 -19.13 9.79 1.73
C ASN A 278 -19.85 8.56 1.17
N ASP A 279 -20.99 8.18 1.74
CA ASP A 279 -21.78 7.04 1.27
C ASP A 279 -22.40 7.32 -0.11
N ASP A 280 -22.95 8.51 -0.33
CA ASP A 280 -23.51 8.89 -1.63
C ASP A 280 -22.44 8.93 -2.72
N LEU A 281 -21.21 9.39 -2.37
CA LEU A 281 -20.08 9.39 -3.30
C LEU A 281 -19.78 7.99 -3.84
N LEU A 282 -19.79 6.98 -2.97
CA LEU A 282 -19.53 5.58 -3.37
C LEU A 282 -20.58 5.05 -4.34
N LEU A 283 -21.80 5.60 -4.32
CA LEU A 283 -22.93 5.16 -5.14
C LEU A 283 -23.11 5.93 -6.46
N LEU A 284 -22.23 6.89 -6.75
CA LEU A 284 -22.30 7.67 -7.99
C LEU A 284 -22.13 6.79 -9.22
N ASN A 285 -22.92 7.10 -10.25
CA ASN A 285 -22.76 6.50 -11.58
C ASN A 285 -21.60 7.18 -12.31
N VAL A 286 -20.42 6.58 -12.19
CA VAL A 286 -19.17 7.06 -12.78
C VAL A 286 -18.43 5.96 -13.54
N ASP A 287 -17.48 6.32 -14.38
CA ASP A 287 -16.65 5.33 -15.05
C ASP A 287 -15.71 4.64 -14.04
N ILE A 288 -15.12 5.40 -13.12
CA ILE A 288 -14.13 4.88 -12.18
C ILE A 288 -14.44 5.35 -10.76
N LEU A 289 -14.56 4.41 -9.82
CA LEU A 289 -14.62 4.68 -8.38
C LEU A 289 -13.26 4.37 -7.74
N VAL A 290 -12.73 5.32 -6.95
CA VAL A 290 -11.39 5.22 -6.36
C VAL A 290 -11.47 5.37 -4.84
N PRO A 291 -11.65 4.28 -4.08
CA PRO A 291 -11.47 4.31 -2.63
C PRO A 291 -9.97 4.47 -2.30
N SER A 292 -9.61 5.60 -1.67
CA SER A 292 -8.22 5.98 -1.38
C SER A 292 -7.97 6.38 0.09
N ALA A 293 -8.95 6.18 0.98
CA ALA A 293 -8.87 6.58 2.38
C ALA A 293 -8.85 5.40 3.35
N LEU A 294 -9.97 4.71 3.52
CA LEU A 294 -10.18 3.73 4.58
C LEU A 294 -10.36 2.32 4.02
N GLU A 295 -10.08 1.35 4.88
CA GLU A 295 -10.41 -0.05 4.65
C GLU A 295 -11.92 -0.31 4.76
N GLN A 296 -12.42 -1.36 4.10
CA GLN A 296 -13.78 -1.90 4.22
C GLN A 296 -14.91 -0.90 3.97
N VAL A 297 -14.68 0.12 3.13
CA VAL A 297 -15.71 1.12 2.78
C VAL A 297 -16.75 0.57 1.80
N ILE A 298 -16.39 -0.47 1.03
CA ILE A 298 -17.31 -1.21 0.18
C ILE A 298 -17.49 -2.60 0.81
N HIS A 299 -18.70 -2.83 1.34
CA HIS A 299 -19.08 -4.02 2.09
C HIS A 299 -20.40 -4.59 1.57
N ALA A 300 -20.86 -5.71 2.12
CA ALA A 300 -22.04 -6.42 1.61
C ALA A 300 -23.29 -5.55 1.51
N ASP A 301 -23.48 -4.59 2.44
CA ASP A 301 -24.71 -3.78 2.52
C ASP A 301 -24.77 -2.66 1.47
N ASN A 302 -23.62 -2.27 0.88
CA ASN A 302 -23.56 -1.21 -0.14
C ASN A 302 -23.08 -1.70 -1.51
N ALA A 303 -22.41 -2.84 -1.61
CA ALA A 303 -21.82 -3.33 -2.85
C ALA A 303 -22.86 -3.52 -3.98
N ASP A 304 -24.07 -3.95 -3.64
CA ASP A 304 -25.16 -4.12 -4.61
C ASP A 304 -25.65 -2.80 -5.21
N LYS A 305 -25.44 -1.69 -4.50
CA LYS A 305 -25.85 -0.33 -4.92
C LYS A 305 -24.78 0.39 -5.74
N ILE A 306 -23.55 -0.14 -5.83
CA ILE A 306 -22.44 0.47 -6.59
C ILE A 306 -22.84 0.52 -8.08
N GLN A 307 -22.67 1.69 -8.69
CA GLN A 307 -22.99 1.97 -10.10
C GLN A 307 -21.73 2.29 -10.95
N ALA A 308 -20.57 2.37 -10.33
CA ALA A 308 -19.31 2.57 -11.04
C ALA A 308 -19.02 1.42 -12.01
N LYS A 309 -18.42 1.73 -13.17
CA LYS A 309 -18.07 0.71 -14.17
C LYS A 309 -16.81 -0.08 -13.82
N VAL A 310 -15.90 0.52 -13.05
CA VAL A 310 -14.69 -0.12 -12.55
C VAL A 310 -14.29 0.50 -11.21
N ILE A 311 -13.65 -0.29 -10.34
CA ILE A 311 -13.11 0.16 -9.05
C ILE A 311 -11.59 0.06 -9.09
N LEU A 312 -10.88 1.12 -8.67
CA LEU A 312 -9.44 1.16 -8.49
C LEU A 312 -9.10 1.31 -6.99
N GLU A 313 -8.60 0.26 -6.37
CA GLU A 313 -8.29 0.25 -4.92
C GLU A 313 -6.95 0.95 -4.62
N LEU A 314 -6.98 2.22 -4.23
CA LEU A 314 -5.77 2.92 -3.77
C LEU A 314 -5.58 2.86 -2.25
N ALA A 315 -6.65 2.67 -1.47
CA ALA A 315 -6.56 2.27 -0.06
C ALA A 315 -6.16 0.79 0.06
N ASN A 316 -5.78 0.35 1.26
CA ASN A 316 -5.56 -1.07 1.54
C ASN A 316 -6.88 -1.72 1.95
N GLY A 317 -7.28 -2.81 1.30
CA GLY A 317 -8.47 -3.57 1.60
C GLY A 317 -9.79 -2.76 1.64
N PRO A 318 -10.06 -1.86 0.71
CA PRO A 318 -11.27 -1.03 0.76
C PRO A 318 -12.54 -1.82 0.41
N VAL A 319 -12.39 -2.93 -0.32
CA VAL A 319 -13.48 -3.85 -0.69
C VAL A 319 -13.39 -5.12 0.14
N THR A 320 -14.46 -5.44 0.87
CA THR A 320 -14.51 -6.70 1.64
C THR A 320 -14.63 -7.92 0.73
N PRO A 321 -14.23 -9.14 1.16
CA PRO A 321 -14.38 -10.35 0.35
C PRO A 321 -15.83 -10.65 -0.05
N GLN A 322 -16.81 -10.32 0.79
CA GLN A 322 -18.23 -10.46 0.49
C GLN A 322 -18.67 -9.47 -0.60
N ALA A 323 -18.24 -8.23 -0.49
CA ALA A 323 -18.50 -7.20 -1.50
C ALA A 323 -17.86 -7.55 -2.86
N ASP A 324 -16.64 -8.08 -2.87
CA ASP A 324 -15.95 -8.49 -4.09
C ASP A 324 -16.75 -9.55 -4.88
N LYS A 325 -17.39 -10.51 -4.19
CA LYS A 325 -18.29 -11.50 -4.81
C LYS A 325 -19.54 -10.85 -5.42
N ILE A 326 -20.14 -9.87 -4.73
CA ILE A 326 -21.30 -9.12 -5.23
C ILE A 326 -20.90 -8.30 -6.48
N LEU A 327 -19.80 -7.56 -6.42
CA LEU A 327 -19.30 -6.78 -7.53
C LEU A 327 -18.97 -7.66 -8.74
N THR A 328 -18.37 -8.83 -8.50
CA THR A 328 -18.11 -9.83 -9.55
C THR A 328 -19.41 -10.29 -10.24
N SER A 329 -20.47 -10.58 -9.48
CA SER A 329 -21.77 -10.98 -10.04
C SER A 329 -22.43 -9.86 -10.87
N LYS A 330 -22.10 -8.60 -10.58
CA LYS A 330 -22.55 -7.41 -11.32
C LYS A 330 -21.65 -7.07 -12.50
N ASN A 331 -20.59 -7.84 -12.76
CA ASN A 331 -19.57 -7.56 -13.77
C ASN A 331 -18.87 -6.19 -13.56
N ILE A 332 -18.66 -5.78 -12.32
CA ILE A 332 -17.88 -4.59 -11.96
C ILE A 332 -16.45 -5.04 -11.64
N PRO A 333 -15.47 -4.80 -12.52
CA PRO A 333 -14.07 -5.17 -12.27
C PRO A 333 -13.47 -4.35 -11.13
N VAL A 334 -12.66 -5.02 -10.30
CA VAL A 334 -11.90 -4.39 -9.24
C VAL A 334 -10.41 -4.56 -9.51
N LEU A 335 -9.69 -3.46 -9.77
CA LEU A 335 -8.24 -3.45 -9.82
C LEU A 335 -7.72 -3.45 -8.36
N PRO A 336 -7.12 -4.57 -7.91
CA PRO A 336 -6.91 -4.81 -6.49
C PRO A 336 -5.76 -3.99 -5.92
N ASP A 337 -5.86 -3.68 -4.64
CA ASP A 337 -4.90 -2.90 -3.87
C ASP A 337 -3.46 -3.45 -3.93
N VAL A 338 -3.30 -4.78 -3.93
CA VAL A 338 -1.96 -5.41 -4.03
C VAL A 338 -1.20 -5.00 -5.30
N LEU A 339 -1.92 -4.59 -6.35
CA LEU A 339 -1.37 -4.07 -7.60
C LEU A 339 -1.49 -2.54 -7.67
N ALA A 340 -2.70 -2.00 -7.52
CA ALA A 340 -3.02 -0.61 -7.80
C ALA A 340 -2.22 0.38 -6.92
N ASN A 341 -2.01 0.08 -5.64
CA ASN A 341 -1.25 0.94 -4.72
C ASN A 341 0.21 0.50 -4.53
N ALA A 342 0.71 -0.45 -5.33
CA ALA A 342 2.07 -0.96 -5.21
C ALA A 342 3.17 0.02 -5.65
N GLY A 343 2.80 1.15 -6.26
CA GLY A 343 3.77 2.20 -6.62
C GLY A 343 4.61 2.67 -5.43
N GLY A 344 3.97 2.80 -4.27
CA GLY A 344 4.67 3.18 -3.04
C GLY A 344 5.78 2.23 -2.62
N VAL A 345 5.54 0.92 -2.62
CA VAL A 345 6.59 -0.06 -2.28
C VAL A 345 7.64 -0.19 -3.39
N THR A 346 7.26 0.02 -4.65
CA THR A 346 8.20 0.02 -5.79
C THR A 346 9.21 1.16 -5.66
N VAL A 347 8.79 2.39 -5.37
CA VAL A 347 9.72 3.50 -5.14
C VAL A 347 10.49 3.33 -3.82
N SER A 348 9.91 2.69 -2.81
CA SER A 348 10.69 2.28 -1.62
C SER A 348 11.82 1.30 -1.97
N TYR A 349 11.61 0.39 -2.91
CA TYR A 349 12.69 -0.45 -3.44
C TYR A 349 13.77 0.39 -4.16
N PHE A 350 13.38 1.38 -4.96
CA PHE A 350 14.37 2.27 -5.59
C PHE A 350 15.18 3.07 -4.56
N GLU A 351 14.56 3.51 -3.46
CA GLU A 351 15.24 4.13 -2.33
C GLU A 351 16.28 3.21 -1.69
N GLN A 352 15.93 1.93 -1.48
CA GLN A 352 16.88 0.93 -0.98
C GLN A 352 18.06 0.76 -1.95
N VAL A 353 17.80 0.60 -3.26
CA VAL A 353 18.83 0.43 -4.29
C VAL A 353 19.75 1.64 -4.33
N GLN A 354 19.23 2.86 -4.38
CA GLN A 354 20.08 4.07 -4.44
C GLN A 354 20.96 4.22 -3.21
N ASN A 355 20.47 3.86 -2.02
CA ASN A 355 21.25 3.91 -0.79
C ASN A 355 22.32 2.79 -0.73
N ASN A 356 22.07 1.64 -1.36
CA ASN A 356 23.04 0.55 -1.42
C ASN A 356 24.15 0.80 -2.45
N THR A 357 23.86 1.60 -3.49
CA THR A 357 24.80 1.91 -4.59
C THR A 357 25.40 3.32 -4.51
N ASN A 358 24.93 4.16 -3.57
CA ASN A 358 25.27 5.58 -3.47
C ASN A 358 25.00 6.38 -4.76
N TYR A 359 24.02 5.93 -5.56
CA TYR A 359 23.59 6.60 -6.78
C TYR A 359 22.15 7.09 -6.66
N TYR A 360 21.99 8.38 -6.44
CA TYR A 360 20.70 9.04 -6.22
C TYR A 360 20.12 9.53 -7.54
N ARG A 361 18.84 9.25 -7.78
CA ARG A 361 18.13 9.50 -9.04
C ARG A 361 17.24 10.72 -8.95
N PRO A 362 17.11 11.50 -10.03
CA PRO A 362 16.10 12.54 -10.14
C PRO A 362 14.69 11.93 -10.21
N GLU A 363 13.67 12.71 -9.87
CA GLU A 363 12.26 12.26 -9.85
C GLU A 363 11.81 11.72 -11.21
N SER A 364 12.25 12.33 -12.31
CA SER A 364 11.90 11.86 -13.66
C SER A 364 12.36 10.42 -13.92
N GLU A 365 13.58 10.07 -13.54
CA GLU A 365 14.10 8.70 -13.69
C GLU A 365 13.35 7.71 -12.76
N VAL A 366 13.01 8.15 -11.54
CA VAL A 366 12.21 7.33 -10.61
C VAL A 366 10.83 7.04 -11.19
N ASN A 367 10.17 8.05 -11.75
CA ASN A 367 8.84 7.92 -12.35
C ASN A 367 8.85 7.04 -13.61
N GLU A 368 9.85 7.19 -14.49
CA GLU A 368 10.05 6.34 -15.67
C GLU A 368 10.23 4.86 -15.27
N LYS A 369 11.08 4.60 -14.27
CA LYS A 369 11.29 3.23 -13.77
C LYS A 369 10.05 2.67 -13.08
N LEU A 370 9.27 3.51 -12.40
CA LEU A 370 7.99 3.12 -11.82
C LEU A 370 7.00 2.70 -12.91
N GLU A 371 6.88 3.47 -13.98
CA GLU A 371 6.03 3.14 -15.12
C GLU A 371 6.44 1.82 -15.76
N ALA A 372 7.74 1.63 -16.02
CA ALA A 372 8.30 0.41 -16.62
C ALA A 372 8.04 -0.86 -15.78
N ILE A 373 7.74 -0.72 -14.48
CA ILE A 373 7.36 -1.84 -13.61
C ILE A 373 5.84 -1.99 -13.52
N MET A 374 5.09 -0.90 -13.32
CA MET A 374 3.64 -0.96 -13.05
C MET A 374 2.84 -1.43 -14.26
N ARG A 375 3.15 -0.94 -15.47
CA ARG A 375 2.40 -1.33 -16.68
C ARG A 375 2.51 -2.81 -17.01
N PRO A 376 3.70 -3.41 -17.13
CA PRO A 376 3.80 -4.85 -17.38
C PRO A 376 3.19 -5.71 -16.26
N ALA A 377 3.26 -5.26 -14.99
CA ALA A 377 2.63 -5.95 -13.87
C ALA A 377 1.10 -5.94 -14.00
N THR A 378 0.52 -4.82 -14.41
CA THR A 378 -0.92 -4.70 -14.67
C THR A 378 -1.35 -5.60 -15.82
N LEU A 379 -0.64 -5.55 -16.94
CA LEU A 379 -0.93 -6.39 -18.10
C LEU A 379 -0.85 -7.88 -17.75
N ALA A 380 0.17 -8.29 -16.99
CA ALA A 380 0.30 -9.68 -16.53
C ALA A 380 -0.88 -10.13 -15.65
N ALA A 381 -1.40 -9.26 -14.78
CA ALA A 381 -2.57 -9.56 -13.95
C ALA A 381 -3.84 -9.69 -14.82
N ILE A 382 -4.04 -8.81 -15.80
CA ILE A 382 -5.17 -8.85 -16.75
C ILE A 382 -5.12 -10.15 -17.56
N GLN A 383 -4.02 -10.43 -18.23
CA GLN A 383 -3.85 -11.64 -19.05
C GLN A 383 -4.01 -12.93 -18.24
N THR A 384 -3.59 -12.92 -16.97
CA THR A 384 -3.77 -14.05 -16.08
C THR A 384 -5.25 -14.21 -15.70
N ALA A 385 -5.95 -13.12 -15.41
CA ALA A 385 -7.39 -13.17 -15.13
C ALA A 385 -8.18 -13.71 -16.35
N GLU A 386 -7.88 -13.24 -17.55
CA GLU A 386 -8.47 -13.73 -18.80
C GLU A 386 -8.18 -15.22 -19.04
N LYS A 387 -6.90 -15.63 -18.90
CA LYS A 387 -6.46 -17.02 -19.09
C LYS A 387 -7.24 -18.01 -18.21
N TYR A 388 -7.50 -17.63 -16.96
CA TYR A 388 -8.17 -18.50 -16.00
C TYR A 388 -9.66 -18.20 -15.84
N ASN A 389 -10.21 -17.28 -16.65
CA ASN A 389 -11.58 -16.80 -16.56
C ASN A 389 -11.98 -16.46 -15.11
N THR A 390 -11.20 -15.58 -14.48
CA THR A 390 -11.34 -15.20 -13.08
C THR A 390 -11.25 -13.69 -12.90
N THR A 391 -11.36 -13.21 -11.66
CA THR A 391 -11.29 -11.76 -11.34
C THR A 391 -9.86 -11.21 -11.48
N LEU A 392 -9.73 -9.90 -11.68
CA LEU A 392 -8.42 -9.22 -11.69
C LEU A 392 -7.67 -9.40 -10.37
N ARG A 393 -8.38 -9.48 -9.25
CA ARG A 393 -7.79 -9.80 -7.94
C ARG A 393 -7.14 -11.17 -7.95
N ASN A 394 -7.85 -12.19 -8.39
CA ASN A 394 -7.26 -13.53 -8.54
C ASN A 394 -6.11 -13.53 -9.55
N GLY A 395 -6.23 -12.81 -10.68
CA GLY A 395 -5.15 -12.65 -11.64
C GLY A 395 -3.86 -12.11 -11.01
N ALA A 396 -3.98 -11.03 -10.21
CA ALA A 396 -2.85 -10.44 -9.48
C ALA A 396 -2.26 -11.40 -8.42
N TYR A 397 -3.11 -12.12 -7.69
CA TYR A 397 -2.68 -13.11 -6.70
C TYR A 397 -1.97 -14.31 -7.35
N ILE A 398 -2.49 -14.83 -8.46
CA ILE A 398 -1.86 -15.94 -9.22
C ILE A 398 -0.49 -15.50 -9.74
N VAL A 399 -0.35 -14.31 -10.33
CA VAL A 399 0.95 -13.77 -10.75
C VAL A 399 1.93 -13.70 -9.56
N SER A 400 1.45 -13.22 -8.41
CA SER A 400 2.26 -13.12 -7.20
C SER A 400 2.71 -14.49 -6.70
N LEU A 401 1.77 -15.40 -6.57
CA LEU A 401 2.03 -16.76 -6.07
C LEU A 401 3.00 -17.53 -6.98
N ARG A 402 2.81 -17.50 -8.29
CA ARG A 402 3.74 -18.13 -9.22
C ARG A 402 5.17 -17.67 -9.01
N ARG A 403 5.39 -16.36 -8.89
CA ARG A 403 6.72 -15.79 -8.69
C ARG A 403 7.34 -16.18 -7.35
N ILE A 404 6.53 -16.29 -6.29
CA ILE A 404 6.99 -16.75 -4.96
C ILE A 404 7.30 -18.24 -5.00
N LEU A 405 6.36 -19.06 -5.48
CA LEU A 405 6.47 -20.52 -5.50
C LEU A 405 7.61 -20.98 -6.39
N GLU A 406 7.81 -20.35 -7.56
CA GLU A 406 8.95 -20.64 -8.43
C GLU A 406 10.29 -20.33 -7.74
N ALA A 407 10.39 -19.18 -7.07
CA ALA A 407 11.60 -18.84 -6.31
C ALA A 407 11.84 -19.81 -5.16
N MET A 408 10.79 -20.27 -4.46
CA MET A 408 10.89 -21.30 -3.42
C MET A 408 11.33 -22.64 -3.98
N LYS A 409 10.75 -23.05 -5.11
CA LYS A 409 11.08 -24.32 -5.79
C LYS A 409 12.54 -24.38 -6.23
N VAL A 410 13.08 -23.29 -6.77
CA VAL A 410 14.48 -23.23 -7.23
C VAL A 410 15.46 -23.19 -6.05
N ARG A 411 15.05 -22.64 -4.92
CA ARG A 411 15.91 -22.54 -3.71
C ARG A 411 15.86 -23.79 -2.80
N GLY A 412 14.95 -24.70 -3.01
CA GLY A 412 14.74 -25.91 -2.21
C GLY A 412 13.75 -25.69 -1.09
#